data_95aa232625391e280fbe090e8d2ec589
#
_entry.id   95aa232625391e280fbe090e8d2ec589
#
_cell.length_a   1.000
_cell.length_b   1.000
_cell.length_c   1.000
_cell.angle_alpha   90.00
_cell.angle_beta   90.00
_cell.angle_gamma   90.00
#
_symmetry.space_group_name_H-M   'P 1'
#
loop_
_entity.id
_entity.type
_entity.pdbx_description
1 polymer ?
#
loop_
_entity_poly.entity_id
_entity_poly.type
_entity_poly.pdbx_seq_one_letter_code
_entity_poly.pdbx_strand_id
1 'polypeptide(L)'
;GEYTHTTDGYLIRKVKEKGSQRERFEFVHRATWEKYNGPIPKGKKIIFLDNNKDNCDISNLALVDGSELLQLSRKGFRSDEAELTKAGLLTVKLNAKVKSVKKKR
;
A
#
# COMPACT_ATOMS: atom_id res chain seq x y z
N GLY A 1 19.07 10.86 5.60
CA GLY A 1 19.32 10.14 4.37
C GLY A 1 18.79 10.87 3.15
N GLU A 2 19.34 10.55 2.03
CA GLU A 2 18.93 11.15 0.77
C GLU A 2 17.71 10.44 0.20
N TYR A 3 16.76 11.23 -0.30
CA TYR A 3 15.55 10.72 -0.94
C TYR A 3 15.67 10.80 -2.46
N THR A 4 15.16 9.80 -3.15
CA THR A 4 15.06 9.79 -4.59
C THR A 4 13.84 8.95 -4.99
N HIS A 5 13.60 8.80 -6.30
CA HIS A 5 12.46 8.03 -6.80
C HIS A 5 12.92 6.89 -7.68
N THR A 6 12.16 5.78 -7.64
CA THR A 6 12.35 4.70 -8.59
C THR A 6 11.77 5.10 -9.95
N THR A 7 12.03 4.30 -10.99
CA THR A 7 11.41 4.51 -12.31
C THR A 7 9.89 4.51 -12.25
N ASP A 8 9.33 3.75 -11.31
CA ASP A 8 7.87 3.68 -11.11
C ASP A 8 7.30 4.84 -10.29
N GLY A 9 8.17 5.73 -9.79
CA GLY A 9 7.74 6.90 -9.05
C GLY A 9 7.65 6.73 -7.54
N TYR A 10 8.06 5.59 -7.00
CA TYR A 10 8.05 5.37 -5.56
C TYR A 10 9.20 6.10 -4.88
N LEU A 11 8.91 6.71 -3.74
CA LEU A 11 9.92 7.40 -2.94
C LEU A 11 10.78 6.37 -2.21
N ILE A 12 12.09 6.48 -2.37
CA ILE A 12 13.05 5.62 -1.67
C ILE A 12 14.06 6.49 -0.93
N ARG A 13 14.67 5.91 0.09
CA ARG A 13 15.67 6.59 0.92
C ARG A 13 16.93 5.76 0.98
N LYS A 14 18.07 6.43 0.84
CA LYS A 14 19.38 5.78 0.95
C LYS A 14 19.67 5.47 2.43
N VAL A 15 19.96 4.20 2.73
CA VAL A 15 20.24 3.76 4.09
C VAL A 15 21.65 3.21 4.28
N LYS A 16 22.34 2.87 3.20
CA LYS A 16 23.72 2.40 3.22
C LYS A 16 24.52 2.97 2.06
N GLU A 17 25.83 3.09 2.26
CA GLU A 17 26.73 3.56 1.20
C GLU A 17 27.14 2.45 0.23
N LYS A 18 27.25 1.21 0.71
CA LYS A 18 27.72 0.08 -0.05
C LYS A 18 26.71 -1.05 -0.09
N GLY A 19 26.81 -1.89 -1.12
CA GLY A 19 25.94 -3.03 -1.30
C GLY A 19 25.12 -2.93 -2.56
N SER A 20 24.20 -3.88 -2.77
CA SER A 20 23.29 -3.87 -3.91
C SER A 20 22.29 -2.74 -3.75
N GLN A 21 21.57 -2.40 -4.82
CA GLN A 21 20.55 -1.36 -4.77
C GLN A 21 19.48 -1.66 -3.70
N ARG A 22 19.12 -2.92 -3.54
CA ARG A 22 18.16 -3.36 -2.53
C ARG A 22 18.66 -3.11 -1.11
N GLU A 23 19.96 -3.27 -0.89
CA GLU A 23 20.54 -3.06 0.43
C GLU A 23 20.76 -1.60 0.75
N ARG A 24 21.06 -0.78 -0.27
CA ARG A 24 21.37 0.63 -0.08
C ARG A 24 20.13 1.50 0.08
N PHE A 25 19.00 1.08 -0.47
CA PHE A 25 17.77 1.88 -0.48
C PHE A 25 16.60 1.11 0.12
N GLU A 26 15.71 1.85 0.76
CA GLU A 26 14.46 1.28 1.25
C GLU A 26 13.29 2.10 0.72
N PHE A 27 12.15 1.44 0.51
CA PHE A 27 10.92 2.13 0.15
C PHE A 27 10.38 2.86 1.38
N VAL A 28 10.18 4.16 1.27
CA VAL A 28 9.73 4.98 2.40
C VAL A 28 8.34 4.56 2.87
N HIS A 29 7.42 4.29 1.95
CA HIS A 29 6.06 3.87 2.33
C HIS A 29 6.06 2.54 3.09
N ARG A 30 6.90 1.59 2.68
CA ARG A 30 6.99 0.30 3.37
C ARG A 30 7.60 0.46 4.76
N ALA A 31 8.67 1.24 4.86
CA ALA A 31 9.32 1.50 6.15
C ALA A 31 8.37 2.19 7.11
N THR A 32 7.59 3.14 6.62
CA THR A 32 6.59 3.85 7.43
C THR A 32 5.52 2.88 7.95
N TRP A 33 4.99 2.03 7.06
CA TRP A 33 4.00 1.04 7.46
C TRP A 33 4.54 0.10 8.53
N GLU A 34 5.74 -0.44 8.32
CA GLU A 34 6.35 -1.38 9.25
C GLU A 34 6.63 -0.76 10.61
N LYS A 35 6.96 0.52 10.63
CA LYS A 35 7.19 1.24 11.89
C LYS A 35 5.95 1.25 12.79
N TYR A 36 4.78 1.37 12.18
CA TYR A 36 3.52 1.46 12.94
C TYR A 36 2.80 0.12 13.10
N ASN A 37 2.99 -0.80 12.16
CA ASN A 37 2.19 -2.04 12.10
C ASN A 37 3.01 -3.32 12.10
N GLY A 38 4.34 -3.23 12.10
CA GLY A 38 5.20 -4.40 12.03
C GLY A 38 5.41 -4.90 10.61
N PRO A 39 6.04 -6.08 10.45
CA PRO A 39 6.39 -6.59 9.13
C PRO A 39 5.19 -6.73 8.20
N ILE A 40 5.41 -6.43 6.91
CA ILE A 40 4.37 -6.56 5.90
C ILE A 40 4.21 -8.05 5.58
N PRO A 41 2.99 -8.62 5.71
CA PRO A 41 2.77 -10.03 5.42
C PRO A 41 3.04 -10.35 3.96
N LYS A 42 3.52 -11.56 3.70
CA LYS A 42 3.79 -12.04 2.35
C LYS A 42 2.50 -12.02 1.53
N GLY A 43 2.60 -11.55 0.30
CA GLY A 43 1.45 -11.46 -0.59
C GLY A 43 0.60 -10.21 -0.42
N LYS A 44 0.97 -9.35 0.53
CA LYS A 44 0.27 -8.09 0.75
C LYS A 44 1.07 -6.93 0.17
N LYS A 45 0.36 -5.86 -0.16
CA LYS A 45 0.94 -4.64 -0.72
C LYS A 45 0.44 -3.42 0.02
N ILE A 46 1.21 -2.35 -0.03
CA ILE A 46 0.82 -1.06 0.53
C ILE A 46 0.38 -0.17 -0.62
N ILE A 47 -0.80 0.43 -0.50
CA ILE A 47 -1.29 1.39 -1.49
C ILE A 47 -1.38 2.78 -0.88
N PHE A 48 -1.39 3.78 -1.75
CA PHE A 48 -1.54 5.19 -1.37
C PHE A 48 -3.00 5.58 -1.58
N LEU A 49 -3.67 5.97 -0.50
CA LEU A 49 -5.10 6.24 -0.56
C LEU A 49 -5.45 7.42 -1.47
N ASP A 50 -4.59 8.44 -1.52
CA ASP A 50 -4.76 9.60 -2.41
C ASP A 50 -4.10 9.42 -3.77
N ASN A 51 -3.59 8.21 -4.04
CA ASN A 51 -2.91 7.89 -5.29
C ASN A 51 -1.62 8.70 -5.52
N ASN A 52 -1.09 9.31 -4.48
CA ASN A 52 0.14 10.11 -4.53
C ASN A 52 1.28 9.34 -3.87
N LYS A 53 2.20 8.83 -4.67
CA LYS A 53 3.31 7.98 -4.21
C LYS A 53 4.32 8.72 -3.33
N ASP A 54 4.28 10.03 -3.31
CA ASP A 54 5.15 10.84 -2.45
C ASP A 54 4.56 11.04 -1.05
N ASN A 55 3.26 10.80 -0.89
CA ASN A 55 2.60 10.97 0.39
C ASN A 55 2.67 9.67 1.19
N CYS A 56 3.79 9.48 1.89
CA CYS A 56 4.05 8.28 2.68
C CYS A 56 3.60 8.40 4.13
N ASP A 57 2.70 9.33 4.42
CA ASP A 57 2.11 9.46 5.76
C ASP A 57 1.30 8.20 6.06
N ILE A 58 1.39 7.70 7.30
CA ILE A 58 0.73 6.45 7.69
C ILE A 58 -0.79 6.52 7.46
N SER A 59 -1.40 7.69 7.64
CA SER A 59 -2.83 7.87 7.40
C SER A 59 -3.24 7.69 5.94
N ASN A 60 -2.26 7.79 5.02
CA ASN A 60 -2.48 7.64 3.59
C ASN A 60 -2.14 6.26 3.06
N LEU A 61 -1.73 5.34 3.92
CA LEU A 61 -1.28 4.00 3.52
C LEU A 61 -2.32 2.96 3.94
N ALA A 62 -2.49 1.94 3.10
CA ALA A 62 -3.38 0.83 3.41
C ALA A 62 -2.79 -0.48 2.92
N LEU A 63 -3.00 -1.54 3.67
CA LEU A 63 -2.53 -2.88 3.33
C LEU A 63 -3.62 -3.62 2.56
N VAL A 64 -3.27 -4.13 1.39
CA VAL A 64 -4.21 -4.88 0.54
C VAL A 64 -3.54 -6.11 -0.04
N ASP A 65 -4.34 -7.11 -0.39
CA ASP A 65 -3.84 -8.24 -1.19
C ASP A 65 -4.15 -7.99 -2.67
N GLY A 66 -3.70 -8.90 -3.54
CA GLY A 66 -3.91 -8.76 -4.97
C GLY A 66 -5.38 -8.73 -5.38
N SER A 67 -6.21 -9.53 -4.70
CA SER A 67 -7.64 -9.58 -4.95
C SER A 67 -8.33 -8.26 -4.60
N GLU A 68 -8.01 -7.71 -3.44
CA GLU A 68 -8.57 -6.43 -2.99
C GLU A 68 -8.18 -5.29 -3.93
N LEU A 69 -6.91 -5.28 -4.35
CA LEU A 69 -6.41 -4.26 -5.27
C LEU A 69 -7.11 -4.34 -6.63
N LEU A 70 -7.29 -5.56 -7.14
CA LEU A 70 -7.98 -5.79 -8.40
C LEU A 70 -9.42 -5.30 -8.34
N GLN A 71 -10.12 -5.58 -7.24
CA GLN A 71 -11.50 -5.14 -7.04
C GLN A 71 -11.62 -3.63 -6.95
N LEU A 72 -10.69 -2.98 -6.26
CA LEU A 72 -10.65 -1.52 -6.21
C LEU A 72 -10.56 -0.92 -7.61
N SER A 73 -9.67 -1.48 -8.44
CA SER A 73 -9.46 -1.00 -9.79
C SER A 73 -10.68 -1.26 -10.68
N ARG A 74 -11.26 -2.46 -10.60
CA ARG A 74 -12.43 -2.84 -11.41
C ARG A 74 -13.66 -2.01 -11.09
N LYS A 75 -13.87 -1.69 -9.81
CA LYS A 75 -15.04 -0.92 -9.39
C LYS A 75 -14.83 0.59 -9.48
N GLY A 76 -13.65 1.02 -9.93
CA GLY A 76 -13.35 2.43 -10.07
C GLY A 76 -13.23 3.17 -8.76
N PHE A 77 -12.87 2.48 -7.69
CA PHE A 77 -12.75 3.09 -6.36
C PHE A 77 -11.40 3.79 -6.11
N ARG A 78 -10.45 3.66 -7.04
CA ARG A 78 -9.19 4.40 -6.93
C ARG A 78 -9.45 5.87 -7.22
N SER A 79 -8.99 6.74 -6.35
CA SER A 79 -9.23 8.18 -6.45
C SER A 79 -8.01 8.95 -5.93
N ASP A 80 -7.88 10.20 -6.36
CA ASP A 80 -6.86 11.10 -5.83
C ASP A 80 -7.25 11.62 -4.45
N GLU A 81 -8.49 11.39 -4.03
CA GLU A 81 -8.97 11.75 -2.70
C GLU A 81 -8.91 10.53 -1.79
N ALA A 82 -8.09 10.62 -0.74
CA ALA A 82 -7.87 9.51 0.19
C ALA A 82 -9.16 8.98 0.80
N GLU A 83 -10.08 9.87 1.16
CA GLU A 83 -11.34 9.48 1.79
C GLU A 83 -12.20 8.61 0.88
N LEU A 84 -12.26 8.92 -0.42
CA LEU A 84 -13.03 8.14 -1.38
C LEU A 84 -12.40 6.76 -1.62
N THR A 85 -11.08 6.70 -1.76
CA THR A 85 -10.38 5.41 -1.91
C THR A 85 -10.56 4.55 -0.66
N LYS A 86 -10.47 5.16 0.52
CA LYS A 86 -10.66 4.46 1.79
C LYS A 86 -12.06 3.86 1.90
N ALA A 87 -13.09 4.63 1.53
CA ALA A 87 -14.47 4.14 1.54
C ALA A 87 -14.64 2.97 0.58
N GLY A 88 -14.06 3.06 -0.62
CA GLY A 88 -14.09 1.97 -1.59
C GLY A 88 -13.40 0.72 -1.08
N LEU A 89 -12.24 0.88 -0.44
CA LEU A 89 -11.49 -0.24 0.13
C LEU A 89 -12.29 -0.93 1.23
N LEU A 90 -12.94 -0.17 2.10
CA LEU A 90 -13.79 -0.74 3.15
C LEU A 90 -14.93 -1.56 2.54
N THR A 91 -15.52 -1.08 1.46
CA THR A 91 -16.58 -1.80 0.73
C THR A 91 -16.06 -3.13 0.19
N VAL A 92 -14.87 -3.11 -0.45
CA VAL A 92 -14.25 -4.32 -0.99
C VAL A 92 -13.96 -5.34 0.12
N LYS A 93 -13.41 -4.90 1.23
CA LYS A 93 -13.09 -5.77 2.37
C LYS A 93 -14.35 -6.37 2.99
N LEU A 94 -15.40 -5.57 3.12
CA LEU A 94 -16.68 -6.04 3.66
C LEU A 94 -17.32 -7.10 2.76
N ASN A 95 -17.33 -6.87 1.45
CA ASN A 95 -17.88 -7.82 0.49
C ASN A 95 -17.14 -9.15 0.52
N ALA A 96 -15.83 -9.13 0.62
CA ALA A 96 -15.02 -10.34 0.73
C ALA A 96 -15.38 -11.13 2.01
N LYS A 97 -15.57 -10.42 3.12
CA LYS A 97 -15.93 -11.03 4.38
C LYS A 97 -17.32 -11.67 4.33
N VAL A 98 -18.29 -10.99 3.72
CA VAL A 98 -19.65 -11.51 3.56
C VAL A 98 -19.65 -12.78 2.69
N LYS A 99 -18.91 -12.78 1.59
CA LYS A 99 -18.78 -13.97 0.73
C LYS A 99 -18.17 -15.13 1.47
N SER A 100 -17.18 -14.89 2.31
CA SER A 100 -16.53 -15.92 3.11
C SER A 100 -17.52 -16.56 4.08
N VAL A 101 -18.34 -15.76 4.74
CA VAL A 101 -19.37 -16.25 5.65
C VAL A 101 -20.39 -17.11 4.91
N LYS A 102 -20.84 -16.68 3.73
CA LYS A 102 -21.79 -17.46 2.92
C LYS A 102 -21.24 -18.81 2.50
N LYS A 103 -19.96 -18.90 2.21
CA LYS A 103 -19.32 -20.14 1.80
C LYS A 103 -19.26 -21.19 2.89
N LYS A 104 -19.34 -20.81 4.14
CA LYS A 104 -19.26 -21.72 5.27
C LYS A 104 -20.57 -22.43 5.60
N ARG A 105 -21.59 -22.17 4.85
CA ARG A 105 -22.86 -22.85 5.02
C ARG A 105 -22.91 -24.17 4.26
#